data_aa3d6b026d958a3e294e0db98358a7f6
#
_entry.id   aa3d6b026d958a3e294e0db98358a7f6
#
_cell.length_a   1.000
_cell.length_b   1.000
_cell.length_c   1.000
_cell.angle_alpha   90.00
_cell.angle_beta   90.00
_cell.angle_gamma   90.00
#
_symmetry.space_group_name_H-M   'P 1'
#
loop_
_entity.id
_entity.type
_entity.pdbx_description
1 polymer ?
#
loop_
_entity_poly.entity_id
_entity_poly.type
_entity_poly.pdbx_seq_one_letter_code
_entity_poly.pdbx_strand_id
1 'polypeptide(L)'
;MNDLRVTKVKISSFQSDPDNARKHSTQNIDSIAGSLKRFGQRKPLVVTGANIVIAGNGTLEAAKQLGWSEIVVSYIPADWSFEQARAYALADNRTAELAEWDNDKLAMQLIELDAVGWELDDVGFEKLEPPVDEFKDKKSKWSDCVDCGRKVLDEQSTETD
;
A
#
# COMPACT_ATOMS: atom_id res chain seq x y z
N MET A 1 -0.03 -27.12 2.82
CA MET A 1 0.17 -25.66 2.67
C MET A 1 0.80 -25.44 1.31
N ASN A 2 0.14 -24.75 0.41
CA ASN A 2 0.77 -24.42 -0.89
C ASN A 2 1.77 -23.28 -0.62
N ASP A 3 3.03 -23.53 -0.97
CA ASP A 3 4.08 -22.52 -0.80
C ASP A 3 3.80 -21.31 -1.71
N LEU A 4 3.77 -20.13 -1.10
CA LEU A 4 3.65 -18.87 -1.83
C LEU A 4 4.90 -18.67 -2.70
N ARG A 5 4.74 -18.76 -4.00
CA ARG A 5 5.83 -18.58 -4.95
C ARG A 5 5.82 -17.16 -5.51
N VAL A 6 6.81 -16.36 -5.13
CA VAL A 6 7.01 -14.99 -5.61
C VAL A 6 8.12 -14.99 -6.64
N THR A 7 7.87 -14.41 -7.81
CA THR A 7 8.84 -14.35 -8.90
C THR A 7 8.78 -13.02 -9.64
N LYS A 8 9.90 -12.61 -10.23
CA LYS A 8 10.03 -11.42 -11.05
C LYS A 8 9.98 -11.81 -12.51
N VAL A 9 9.08 -11.19 -13.27
CA VAL A 9 8.74 -11.56 -14.64
C VAL A 9 8.52 -10.34 -15.52
N LYS A 10 8.56 -10.52 -16.85
CA LYS A 10 8.30 -9.45 -17.81
C LYS A 10 6.86 -8.95 -17.69
N ILE A 11 6.68 -7.65 -17.51
CA ILE A 11 5.35 -7.03 -17.35
C ILE A 11 4.46 -7.21 -18.58
N SER A 12 5.06 -7.26 -19.77
CA SER A 12 4.35 -7.45 -21.05
C SER A 12 3.62 -8.80 -21.16
N SER A 13 3.96 -9.76 -20.29
CA SER A 13 3.31 -11.08 -20.28
C SER A 13 1.95 -11.07 -19.59
N PHE A 14 1.60 -9.97 -18.89
CA PHE A 14 0.40 -9.93 -18.06
C PHE A 14 -0.68 -9.01 -18.61
N GLN A 15 -1.91 -9.46 -18.44
CA GLN A 15 -3.13 -8.72 -18.75
C GLN A 15 -3.94 -8.46 -17.49
N SER A 16 -4.58 -7.29 -17.45
CA SER A 16 -5.57 -7.00 -16.43
C SER A 16 -6.76 -7.94 -16.59
N ASP A 17 -7.39 -8.30 -15.47
CA ASP A 17 -8.63 -9.06 -15.50
C ASP A 17 -9.72 -8.27 -16.24
N PRO A 18 -10.26 -8.77 -17.35
CA PRO A 18 -11.33 -8.09 -18.10
C PRO A 18 -12.63 -7.99 -17.27
N ASP A 19 -12.82 -8.89 -16.31
CA ASP A 19 -13.97 -8.93 -15.40
C ASP A 19 -13.71 -8.25 -14.05
N ASN A 20 -12.62 -7.45 -13.95
CA ASN A 20 -12.30 -6.75 -12.71
C ASN A 20 -13.43 -5.81 -12.29
N ALA A 21 -14.07 -6.10 -11.16
CA ALA A 21 -15.15 -5.29 -10.62
C ALA A 21 -14.68 -3.92 -10.09
N ARG A 22 -13.38 -3.76 -9.79
CA ARG A 22 -12.81 -2.52 -9.28
C ARG A 22 -12.34 -1.61 -10.40
N LYS A 23 -12.84 -0.38 -10.42
CA LYS A 23 -12.42 0.66 -11.35
C LYS A 23 -11.36 1.54 -10.69
N HIS A 24 -10.33 1.87 -11.46
CA HIS A 24 -9.29 2.80 -11.03
C HIS A 24 -9.46 4.12 -11.77
N SER A 25 -9.59 5.23 -11.03
CA SER A 25 -9.52 6.57 -11.62
C SER A 25 -8.08 6.93 -11.99
N THR A 26 -7.90 7.91 -12.86
CA THR A 26 -6.56 8.45 -13.19
C THR A 26 -5.81 8.86 -11.92
N GLN A 27 -6.48 9.59 -11.02
CA GLN A 27 -5.91 10.02 -9.75
C GLN A 27 -5.42 8.82 -8.91
N ASN A 28 -6.19 7.73 -8.85
CA ASN A 28 -5.77 6.52 -8.13
C ASN A 28 -4.54 5.88 -8.77
N ILE A 29 -4.50 5.78 -10.12
CA ILE A 29 -3.33 5.25 -10.83
C ILE A 29 -2.11 6.12 -10.61
N ASP A 30 -2.24 7.45 -10.64
CA ASP A 30 -1.15 8.38 -10.41
C ASP A 30 -0.61 8.28 -8.97
N SER A 31 -1.48 8.13 -7.97
CA SER A 31 -1.07 7.87 -6.57
C SER A 31 -0.31 6.55 -6.44
N ILE A 32 -0.78 5.48 -7.10
CA ILE A 32 -0.06 4.19 -7.12
C ILE A 32 1.30 4.35 -7.82
N ALA A 33 1.35 5.07 -8.93
CA ALA A 33 2.60 5.33 -9.67
C ALA A 33 3.60 6.12 -8.82
N GLY A 34 3.16 7.15 -8.10
CA GLY A 34 3.96 7.90 -7.13
C GLY A 34 4.57 6.98 -6.07
N SER A 35 3.73 6.14 -5.46
CA SER A 35 4.16 5.15 -4.48
C SER A 35 5.17 4.15 -5.06
N LEU A 36 4.93 3.61 -6.27
CA LEU A 36 5.86 2.70 -6.95
C LEU A 36 7.19 3.37 -7.28
N LYS A 37 7.17 4.62 -7.71
CA LYS A 37 8.37 5.40 -8.00
C LYS A 37 9.22 5.65 -6.75
N ARG A 38 8.56 5.92 -5.63
CA ARG A 38 9.22 6.27 -4.36
C ARG A 38 9.74 5.05 -3.63
N PHE A 39 8.93 4.01 -3.51
CA PHE A 39 9.21 2.85 -2.65
C PHE A 39 9.54 1.58 -3.43
N GLY A 40 9.33 1.57 -4.74
CA GLY A 40 9.34 0.34 -5.54
C GLY A 40 8.15 -0.57 -5.20
N GLN A 41 8.08 -1.71 -5.85
CA GLN A 41 7.02 -2.67 -5.57
C GLN A 41 7.29 -3.40 -4.24
N ARG A 42 6.35 -3.31 -3.29
CA ARG A 42 6.42 -3.98 -1.97
C ARG A 42 5.45 -5.16 -1.86
N LYS A 43 4.37 -5.18 -2.66
CA LYS A 43 3.41 -6.29 -2.73
C LYS A 43 3.46 -6.92 -4.12
N PRO A 44 3.56 -8.27 -4.26
CA PRO A 44 3.45 -8.92 -5.55
C PRO A 44 2.03 -8.78 -6.09
N LEU A 45 1.87 -8.77 -7.41
CA LEU A 45 0.56 -8.97 -8.03
C LEU A 45 0.15 -10.43 -7.82
N VAL A 46 -1.15 -10.70 -7.71
CA VAL A 46 -1.65 -12.07 -7.69
C VAL A 46 -2.20 -12.41 -9.08
N VAL A 47 -1.69 -13.50 -9.66
CA VAL A 47 -1.94 -13.83 -11.06
C VAL A 47 -2.35 -15.29 -11.23
N THR A 48 -3.13 -15.56 -12.27
CA THR A 48 -3.46 -16.91 -12.70
C THR A 48 -2.33 -17.54 -13.54
N GLY A 49 -2.37 -18.86 -13.74
CA GLY A 49 -1.48 -19.55 -14.67
C GLY A 49 -1.60 -19.08 -16.13
N ALA A 50 -2.72 -18.43 -16.49
CA ALA A 50 -2.93 -17.79 -17.79
C ALA A 50 -2.40 -16.35 -17.85
N ASN A 51 -1.64 -15.88 -16.85
CA ASN A 51 -1.08 -14.53 -16.74
C ASN A 51 -2.14 -13.41 -16.65
N ILE A 52 -3.30 -13.70 -16.10
CA ILE A 52 -4.33 -12.70 -15.80
C ILE A 52 -4.12 -12.23 -14.37
N VAL A 53 -4.08 -10.91 -14.16
CA VAL A 53 -3.92 -10.30 -12.84
C VAL A 53 -5.28 -10.22 -12.15
N ILE A 54 -5.46 -10.98 -11.07
CA ILE A 54 -6.71 -11.01 -10.28
C ILE A 54 -6.66 -10.09 -9.06
N ALA A 55 -5.45 -9.76 -8.57
CA ALA A 55 -5.28 -8.71 -7.54
C ALA A 55 -4.05 -7.84 -7.86
N GLY A 56 -4.22 -6.52 -7.76
CA GLY A 56 -3.20 -5.52 -8.08
C GLY A 56 -3.29 -4.98 -9.51
N ASN A 57 -4.48 -4.97 -10.13
CA ASN A 57 -4.68 -4.42 -11.49
C ASN A 57 -4.24 -2.97 -11.60
N GLY A 58 -4.55 -2.10 -10.60
CA GLY A 58 -4.06 -0.72 -10.57
C GLY A 58 -2.53 -0.64 -10.51
N THR A 59 -1.88 -1.54 -9.77
CA THR A 59 -0.41 -1.62 -9.71
C THR A 59 0.18 -2.03 -11.07
N LEU A 60 -0.44 -2.97 -11.79
CA LEU A 60 -0.02 -3.32 -13.15
C LEU A 60 -0.10 -2.13 -14.09
N GLU A 61 -1.20 -1.39 -14.05
CA GLU A 61 -1.43 -0.23 -14.90
C GLU A 61 -0.42 0.89 -14.59
N ALA A 62 -0.25 1.24 -13.31
CA ALA A 62 0.73 2.23 -12.88
C ALA A 62 2.17 1.84 -13.24
N ALA A 63 2.55 0.58 -13.10
CA ALA A 63 3.87 0.09 -13.48
C ALA A 63 4.09 0.17 -15.01
N LYS A 64 3.07 -0.11 -15.81
CA LYS A 64 3.11 0.08 -17.26
C LYS A 64 3.26 1.55 -17.63
N GLN A 65 2.52 2.45 -16.97
CA GLN A 65 2.64 3.91 -17.14
C GLN A 65 4.06 4.40 -16.81
N LEU A 66 4.71 3.83 -15.79
CA LEU A 66 6.10 4.13 -15.43
C LEU A 66 7.14 3.50 -16.36
N GLY A 67 6.73 2.72 -17.36
CA GLY A 67 7.63 2.06 -18.31
C GLY A 67 8.43 0.90 -17.71
N TRP A 68 7.94 0.26 -16.66
CA TRP A 68 8.64 -0.89 -16.08
C TRP A 68 8.68 -2.06 -17.06
N SER A 69 9.83 -2.71 -17.15
CA SER A 69 10.01 -3.91 -17.99
C SER A 69 9.65 -5.21 -17.27
N GLU A 70 9.74 -5.19 -15.93
CA GLU A 70 9.54 -6.36 -15.07
C GLU A 70 8.67 -6.01 -13.88
N ILE A 71 7.97 -7.02 -13.35
CA ILE A 71 7.11 -6.89 -12.18
C ILE A 71 7.15 -8.17 -11.34
N VAL A 72 6.94 -8.02 -10.04
CA VAL A 72 6.91 -9.16 -9.10
C VAL A 72 5.49 -9.69 -8.98
N VAL A 73 5.33 -10.99 -9.13
CA VAL A 73 4.03 -11.66 -9.08
C VAL A 73 4.06 -12.87 -8.15
N SER A 74 2.89 -13.25 -7.69
CA SER A 74 2.60 -14.52 -7.03
C SER A 74 1.50 -15.24 -7.80
N TYR A 75 1.75 -16.49 -8.15
CA TYR A 75 0.75 -17.31 -8.81
C TYR A 75 -0.21 -17.94 -7.81
N ILE A 76 -1.51 -17.95 -8.13
CA ILE A 76 -2.47 -18.74 -7.38
C ILE A 76 -2.17 -20.23 -7.53
N PRO A 77 -2.63 -21.09 -6.60
CA PRO A 77 -2.55 -22.53 -6.75
C PRO A 77 -3.16 -23.02 -8.05
N ALA A 78 -2.49 -23.98 -8.70
CA ALA A 78 -2.93 -24.49 -10.01
C ALA A 78 -4.26 -25.25 -9.96
N ASP A 79 -4.66 -25.70 -8.78
CA ASP A 79 -5.91 -26.42 -8.51
C ASP A 79 -7.08 -25.52 -8.15
N TRP A 80 -6.88 -24.20 -8.11
CA TRP A 80 -8.00 -23.26 -7.89
C TRP A 80 -8.94 -23.25 -9.09
N SER A 81 -10.23 -23.33 -8.81
CA SER A 81 -11.25 -23.08 -9.82
C SER A 81 -11.34 -21.59 -10.16
N PHE A 82 -12.01 -21.27 -11.26
CA PHE A 82 -12.30 -19.90 -11.66
C PHE A 82 -13.06 -19.14 -10.57
N GLU A 83 -14.04 -19.81 -9.95
CA GLU A 83 -14.86 -19.22 -8.87
C GLU A 83 -14.03 -18.92 -7.62
N GLN A 84 -13.07 -19.78 -7.29
CA GLN A 84 -12.14 -19.54 -6.18
C GLN A 84 -11.25 -18.33 -6.44
N ALA A 85 -10.70 -18.21 -7.65
CA ALA A 85 -9.90 -17.05 -8.05
C ALA A 85 -10.72 -15.75 -7.99
N ARG A 86 -11.97 -15.77 -8.50
CA ARG A 86 -12.89 -14.64 -8.44
C ARG A 86 -13.29 -14.29 -7.00
N ALA A 87 -13.59 -15.27 -6.17
CA ALA A 87 -13.90 -15.06 -4.75
C ALA A 87 -12.72 -14.42 -4.01
N TYR A 88 -11.50 -14.88 -4.27
CA TYR A 88 -10.29 -14.28 -3.72
C TYR A 88 -10.14 -12.81 -4.15
N ALA A 89 -10.28 -12.51 -5.44
CA ALA A 89 -10.17 -11.14 -5.96
C ALA A 89 -11.16 -10.18 -5.30
N LEU A 90 -12.40 -10.63 -5.07
CA LEU A 90 -13.41 -9.85 -4.36
C LEU A 90 -13.06 -9.67 -2.87
N ALA A 91 -12.62 -10.73 -2.21
CA ALA A 91 -12.25 -10.71 -0.80
C ALA A 91 -11.04 -9.79 -0.54
N ASP A 92 -10.00 -9.84 -1.39
CA ASP A 92 -8.82 -8.98 -1.31
C ASP A 92 -9.20 -7.50 -1.34
N ASN A 93 -10.05 -7.10 -2.28
CA ASN A 93 -10.54 -5.74 -2.37
C ASN A 93 -11.41 -5.37 -1.17
N ARG A 94 -12.37 -6.25 -0.79
CA ARG A 94 -13.34 -5.95 0.27
C ARG A 94 -12.70 -5.82 1.65
N THR A 95 -11.72 -6.65 1.96
CA THR A 95 -11.02 -6.58 3.25
C THR A 95 -10.25 -5.27 3.41
N ALA A 96 -9.69 -4.71 2.34
CA ALA A 96 -9.05 -3.41 2.37
C ALA A 96 -10.06 -2.26 2.59
N GLU A 97 -11.29 -2.38 2.05
CA GLU A 97 -12.34 -1.38 2.22
C GLU A 97 -12.99 -1.39 3.62
N LEU A 98 -12.93 -2.52 4.32
CA LEU A 98 -13.50 -2.64 5.67
C LEU A 98 -12.58 -2.04 6.75
N ALA A 99 -11.33 -1.77 6.42
CA ALA A 99 -10.42 -1.09 7.33
C ALA A 99 -10.70 0.41 7.36
N GLU A 100 -10.67 0.99 8.54
CA GLU A 100 -10.87 2.41 8.76
C GLU A 100 -9.59 3.04 9.33
N TRP A 101 -9.37 4.32 9.04
CA TRP A 101 -8.29 5.08 9.61
C TRP A 101 -8.64 5.56 11.02
N ASP A 102 -7.73 5.41 11.95
CA ASP A 102 -7.71 6.22 13.17
C ASP A 102 -7.24 7.62 12.76
N ASN A 103 -8.19 8.53 12.59
CA ASN A 103 -7.92 9.84 12.00
C ASN A 103 -6.94 10.67 12.85
N ASP A 104 -6.96 10.54 14.17
CA ASP A 104 -6.04 11.26 15.05
C ASP A 104 -4.60 10.78 14.84
N LYS A 105 -4.39 9.46 14.80
CA LYS A 105 -3.07 8.89 14.54
C LYS A 105 -2.61 9.17 13.12
N LEU A 106 -3.51 9.10 12.14
CA LEU A 106 -3.19 9.42 10.75
C LEU A 106 -2.72 10.87 10.63
N ALA A 107 -3.47 11.82 11.20
CA ALA A 107 -3.11 13.24 11.19
C ALA A 107 -1.72 13.49 11.80
N MET A 108 -1.44 12.87 12.95
CA MET A 108 -0.12 12.99 13.60
C MET A 108 1.00 12.47 12.70
N GLN A 109 0.83 11.28 12.09
CA GLN A 109 1.83 10.70 11.20
C GLN A 109 2.08 11.55 9.95
N LEU A 110 1.02 12.13 9.37
CA LEU A 110 1.16 13.01 8.22
C LEU A 110 1.88 14.31 8.57
N ILE A 111 1.60 14.91 9.73
CA ILE A 111 2.32 16.09 10.24
C ILE A 111 3.80 15.78 10.45
N GLU A 112 4.13 14.62 11.04
CA GLU A 112 5.51 14.19 11.25
C GLU A 112 6.26 13.99 9.93
N LEU A 113 5.60 13.42 8.91
CA LEU A 113 6.19 13.25 7.58
C LEU A 113 6.43 14.59 6.89
N ASP A 114 5.46 15.51 6.91
CA ASP A 114 5.58 16.87 6.36
C ASP A 114 6.75 17.64 7.03
N ALA A 115 6.86 17.52 8.35
CA ALA A 115 7.91 18.18 9.12
C ALA A 115 9.34 17.75 8.77
N VAL A 116 9.52 16.52 8.24
CA VAL A 116 10.82 16.01 7.76
C VAL A 116 10.96 16.07 6.24
N GLY A 117 10.07 16.81 5.57
CA GLY A 117 10.18 17.13 4.14
C GLY A 117 9.62 16.07 3.19
N TRP A 118 8.68 15.24 3.64
CA TRP A 118 7.93 14.38 2.73
C TRP A 118 6.80 15.15 2.06
N GLU A 119 6.68 14.98 0.75
CA GLU A 119 5.50 15.44 0.02
C GLU A 119 4.36 14.45 0.28
N LEU A 120 3.26 14.92 0.87
CA LEU A 120 2.14 14.06 1.26
C LEU A 120 1.42 13.45 0.05
N ASP A 121 1.44 14.13 -1.10
CA ASP A 121 0.95 13.60 -2.37
C ASP A 121 1.69 12.31 -2.80
N ASP A 122 2.98 12.17 -2.48
CA ASP A 122 3.76 10.96 -2.75
C ASP A 122 3.24 9.73 -1.98
N VAL A 123 2.54 9.96 -0.88
CA VAL A 123 1.89 8.91 -0.08
C VAL A 123 0.37 8.87 -0.28
N GLY A 124 -0.16 9.70 -1.19
CA GLY A 124 -1.57 9.69 -1.59
C GLY A 124 -2.50 10.44 -0.66
N PHE A 125 -1.98 11.35 0.17
CA PHE A 125 -2.76 12.20 1.05
C PHE A 125 -2.59 13.67 0.70
N GLU A 126 -3.68 14.42 0.78
CA GLU A 126 -3.63 15.88 0.75
C GLU A 126 -3.07 16.41 2.07
N LYS A 127 -2.47 17.61 2.03
CA LYS A 127 -1.97 18.26 3.23
C LYS A 127 -3.13 18.52 4.19
N LEU A 128 -3.10 17.87 5.36
CA LEU A 128 -4.10 18.11 6.40
C LEU A 128 -3.74 19.41 7.14
N GLU A 129 -4.69 20.32 7.25
CA GLU A 129 -4.56 21.41 8.21
C GLU A 129 -4.63 20.81 9.62
N PRO A 130 -3.69 21.14 10.52
CA PRO A 130 -3.72 20.63 11.88
C PRO A 130 -5.04 21.06 12.56
N PRO A 131 -5.69 20.17 13.33
CA PRO A 131 -6.85 20.55 14.13
C PRO A 131 -6.48 21.72 15.05
N VAL A 132 -7.27 22.76 15.00
CA VAL A 132 -6.93 24.13 15.44
C VAL A 132 -6.75 24.29 16.96
N ASP A 133 -6.80 23.32 17.84
CA ASP A 133 -6.62 23.63 19.28
C ASP A 133 -6.32 22.49 20.29
N GLU A 134 -6.02 21.24 19.90
CA GLU A 134 -5.84 20.21 20.94
C GLU A 134 -4.42 19.63 21.11
N PHE A 135 -3.43 20.05 20.31
CA PHE A 135 -2.10 19.43 20.34
C PHE A 135 -1.03 20.18 21.12
N LYS A 136 -1.40 21.17 21.94
CA LYS A 136 -0.38 22.00 22.65
C LYS A 136 0.40 21.27 23.75
N ASP A 137 0.01 20.07 24.18
CA ASP A 137 0.65 19.43 25.36
C ASP A 137 0.93 17.92 25.29
N LYS A 138 0.75 17.24 24.14
CA LYS A 138 1.23 15.86 24.05
C LYS A 138 2.67 15.85 23.55
N LYS A 139 3.63 15.80 24.45
CA LYS A 139 5.02 15.47 24.14
C LYS A 139 5.04 14.23 23.26
N SER A 140 5.71 14.31 22.11
CA SER A 140 5.93 13.19 21.21
C SER A 140 6.39 11.97 22.03
N LYS A 141 5.68 10.85 21.94
CA LYS A 141 6.09 9.59 22.59
C LYS A 141 7.29 8.93 21.89
N TRP A 142 7.91 9.64 20.97
CA TRP A 142 9.00 9.15 20.16
C TRP A 142 10.26 9.94 20.48
N SER A 143 11.31 9.24 20.92
CA SER A 143 12.66 9.76 21.07
C SER A 143 13.58 9.23 19.96
N ASP A 144 14.68 9.92 19.72
CA ASP A 144 15.69 9.44 18.79
C ASP A 144 16.49 8.30 19.45
N CYS A 145 16.58 7.16 18.78
CA CYS A 145 17.45 6.06 19.22
C CYS A 145 18.91 6.54 19.23
N VAL A 146 19.57 6.41 20.37
CA VAL A 146 20.98 6.86 20.57
C VAL A 146 21.96 6.13 19.63
N ASP A 147 21.63 4.90 19.22
CA ASP A 147 22.53 4.05 18.42
C ASP A 147 22.35 4.23 16.92
N CYS A 148 21.14 4.53 16.43
CA CYS A 148 20.87 4.57 14.99
C CYS A 148 20.12 5.80 14.50
N GLY A 149 19.72 6.74 15.40
CA GLY A 149 19.01 7.97 15.06
C GLY A 149 17.57 7.78 14.58
N ARG A 150 17.01 6.57 14.69
CA ARG A 150 15.61 6.31 14.34
C ARG A 150 14.68 6.71 15.48
N LYS A 151 13.48 7.16 15.13
CA LYS A 151 12.43 7.41 16.12
C LYS A 151 12.00 6.10 16.78
N VAL A 152 12.01 6.05 18.10
CA VAL A 152 11.56 4.93 18.93
C VAL A 152 10.54 5.42 19.95
N LEU A 153 9.58 4.56 20.31
CA LEU A 153 8.60 4.85 21.36
C LEU A 153 9.33 5.05 22.71
N ASP A 154 9.01 6.13 23.39
CA ASP A 154 9.55 6.40 24.72
C ASP A 154 8.90 5.44 25.73
N GLU A 155 9.65 4.48 26.26
CA GLU A 155 9.16 3.45 27.19
C GLU A 155 8.71 4.00 28.56
N GLN A 156 8.92 5.31 28.81
CA GLN A 156 8.61 5.92 30.11
C GLN A 156 7.16 6.43 30.26
N SER A 157 6.28 6.18 29.27
CA SER A 157 4.89 6.67 29.34
C SER A 157 3.84 5.62 29.75
N THR A 158 4.27 4.51 30.40
CA THR A 158 3.36 3.48 30.94
C THR A 158 3.21 3.59 32.47
N GLU A 159 3.07 4.78 33.01
CA GLU A 159 2.63 4.91 34.41
C GLU A 159 1.32 5.69 34.46
N THR A 160 0.33 4.96 34.91
CA THR A 160 -0.89 5.33 35.67
C THR A 160 -1.86 6.33 35.03
N ASP A 161 -3.07 5.94 34.74
CA ASP A 161 -4.20 5.65 35.68
C ASP A 161 -5.22 4.69 35.01
#